data_165b97eaeaa8e889e468beb9294b25da
#
_entry.id   165b97eaeaa8e889e468beb9294b25da
#
_cell.length_a   1.000
_cell.length_b   1.000
_cell.length_c   1.000
_cell.angle_alpha   90.00
_cell.angle_beta   90.00
_cell.angle_gamma   90.00
#
_symmetry.space_group_name_H-M   'P 1'
#
loop_
_entity.id
_entity.type
_entity.pdbx_description
1 polymer ?
#
loop_
_entity_poly.entity_id
_entity_poly.type
_entity_poly.pdbx_seq_one_letter_code
_entity_poly.pdbx_strand_id
1 'polypeptide(L)'
;MEQNEIDSENKQEANPLWINNESKIDDYNKIKSRQNSTSYFDSDSKNEAVKQLSNNTKSYNLPSIDLLDDLKEISISESEINATAQKIQETLGQYDVDVEIGQVQPGPVVTLYGLKPGWITKTKKEKQFDADGNVITDENGRQVMKEVQSKNRVKVDSIMSREKDLSLALKTPSIRIETPVLGESLVGIEVPNPNPGLIGIKSLIKDSSFVNLLSQNDSLPIALGKGSGGDNVTIDLTKMPHLLIAGATGSGKSVCMNAIVSS
;
A
#
# COMPACT_ATOMS: atom_id res chain seq x y z
N MET A 1 51.53 31.15 2.62
CA MET A 1 50.84 32.45 2.69
C MET A 1 49.79 32.42 1.62
N GLU A 2 48.56 32.12 1.99
CA GLU A 2 47.33 32.52 1.32
C GLU A 2 46.16 32.00 2.12
N GLN A 3 45.42 32.93 2.65
CA GLN A 3 44.24 32.75 3.48
C GLN A 3 43.09 32.34 2.61
N ASN A 4 42.39 31.25 2.96
CA ASN A 4 41.06 30.95 2.44
C ASN A 4 40.04 31.39 3.49
N GLU A 5 39.41 32.51 3.21
CA GLU A 5 38.15 32.95 3.83
C GLU A 5 37.04 31.97 3.43
N ILE A 6 36.37 31.38 4.42
CA ILE A 6 35.19 30.56 4.23
C ILE A 6 33.98 31.49 4.33
N ASP A 7 33.35 31.75 3.20
CA ASP A 7 32.04 32.40 3.10
C ASP A 7 30.98 31.63 3.88
N SER A 8 30.45 32.28 4.89
CA SER A 8 29.25 31.84 5.61
C SER A 8 28.02 32.18 4.77
N GLU A 9 27.56 31.26 3.97
CA GLU A 9 26.26 31.34 3.28
C GLU A 9 25.11 31.44 4.29
N ASN A 10 24.49 32.61 4.25
CA ASN A 10 23.28 32.99 4.96
C ASN A 10 22.10 32.18 4.39
N LYS A 11 21.77 31.03 4.98
CA LYS A 11 20.54 30.29 4.66
C LYS A 11 19.35 31.09 5.18
N GLN A 12 18.75 31.90 4.33
CA GLN A 12 17.39 32.42 4.55
C GLN A 12 16.43 31.23 4.54
N GLU A 13 15.89 30.90 5.72
CA GLU A 13 14.78 29.95 5.88
C GLU A 13 13.56 30.49 5.09
N ALA A 14 13.12 29.77 4.06
CA ALA A 14 11.96 30.13 3.27
C ALA A 14 10.69 30.10 4.14
N ASN A 15 9.90 31.16 4.08
CA ASN A 15 8.60 31.23 4.76
C ASN A 15 7.65 30.14 4.23
N PRO A 16 6.85 29.50 5.10
CA PRO A 16 5.88 28.49 4.64
C PRO A 16 4.87 29.07 3.65
N LEU A 17 4.60 28.34 2.57
CA LEU A 17 3.76 28.73 1.41
C LEU A 17 2.30 29.16 1.75
N TRP A 18 1.84 28.97 3.00
CA TRP A 18 0.48 29.32 3.44
C TRP A 18 0.36 30.70 4.13
N ILE A 19 1.47 31.43 4.31
CA ILE A 19 1.48 32.77 4.90
C ILE A 19 1.52 33.84 3.82
N ASN A 20 0.33 34.25 3.34
CA ASN A 20 0.19 35.28 2.28
C ASN A 20 -0.18 36.66 2.79
N ASN A 21 -0.08 36.94 4.10
CA ASN A 21 -0.49 38.23 4.67
C ASN A 21 0.54 38.77 5.65
N GLU A 22 1.04 39.98 5.45
CA GLU A 22 2.09 40.62 6.29
C GLU A 22 1.74 40.66 7.77
N SER A 23 0.46 40.86 8.13
CA SER A 23 0.00 40.85 9.53
C SER A 23 0.16 39.48 10.21
N LYS A 24 0.14 38.39 9.46
CA LYS A 24 0.36 37.03 9.99
C LYS A 24 1.83 36.67 10.14
N ILE A 25 2.71 37.31 9.36
CA ILE A 25 4.14 37.15 9.49
C ILE A 25 4.63 37.75 10.81
N ASP A 26 4.08 38.91 11.20
CA ASP A 26 4.41 39.55 12.46
C ASP A 26 3.95 38.71 13.68
N ASP A 27 2.77 38.09 13.60
CA ASP A 27 2.28 37.18 14.64
C ASP A 27 3.12 35.90 14.73
N TYR A 28 3.53 35.34 13.59
CA TYR A 28 4.43 34.18 13.55
C TYR A 28 5.81 34.50 14.15
N ASN A 29 6.40 35.63 13.78
CA ASN A 29 7.68 36.06 14.30
C ASN A 29 7.60 36.38 15.80
N LYS A 30 6.48 36.91 16.28
CA LYS A 30 6.23 37.17 17.70
C LYS A 30 6.05 35.89 18.53
N ILE A 31 5.50 34.84 17.93
CA ILE A 31 5.42 33.51 18.54
C ILE A 31 6.81 32.87 18.58
N LYS A 32 7.57 32.94 17.47
CA LYS A 32 8.94 32.39 17.38
C LYS A 32 9.90 33.10 18.35
N SER A 33 9.78 34.42 18.53
CA SER A 33 10.57 35.19 19.52
C SER A 33 10.22 34.83 20.98
N ARG A 34 8.95 34.49 21.27
CA ARG A 34 8.53 34.02 22.60
C ARG A 34 9.06 32.62 22.92
N GLN A 35 9.22 31.75 21.93
CA GLN A 35 9.81 30.42 22.14
C GLN A 35 11.33 30.48 22.38
N ASN A 36 12.03 31.46 21.81
CA ASN A 36 13.46 31.61 22.00
C ASN A 36 13.82 32.40 23.28
N SER A 37 12.86 33.06 23.95
CA SER A 37 13.10 33.81 25.22
C SER A 37 12.88 32.98 26.49
N THR A 38 12.57 31.69 26.39
CA THR A 38 12.35 30.77 27.51
C THR A 38 13.63 30.05 27.99
N SER A 39 14.83 30.57 27.70
CA SER A 39 16.11 29.99 28.16
C SER A 39 16.64 30.49 29.51
N TYR A 40 15.82 31.16 30.30
CA TYR A 40 16.14 31.54 31.65
C TYR A 40 15.13 30.96 32.65
N PHE A 41 15.13 29.63 32.79
CA PHE A 41 14.59 28.98 33.98
C PHE A 41 15.72 28.25 34.68
N ASP A 42 15.91 28.66 35.93
CA ASP A 42 16.87 28.14 36.88
C ASP A 42 16.74 26.59 36.97
N SER A 43 17.87 25.90 36.95
CA SER A 43 17.93 24.42 36.92
C SER A 43 17.31 23.77 38.17
N ASP A 44 17.23 24.48 39.27
CA ASP A 44 16.70 23.97 40.54
C ASP A 44 15.18 23.97 40.59
N SER A 45 14.50 24.95 39.97
CA SER A 45 13.04 24.99 39.91
C SER A 45 12.44 23.95 38.96
N LYS A 46 13.18 23.49 37.92
CA LYS A 46 12.76 22.39 37.04
C LYS A 46 12.71 21.04 37.77
N ASN A 47 13.67 20.79 38.67
CA ASN A 47 13.71 19.52 39.38
C ASN A 47 12.59 19.39 40.42
N GLU A 48 12.12 20.48 41.02
CA GLU A 48 10.97 20.45 41.93
C GLU A 48 9.63 20.32 41.17
N ALA A 49 9.45 21.02 40.05
CA ALA A 49 8.26 20.91 39.22
C ALA A 49 8.13 19.51 38.59
N VAL A 50 9.23 18.92 38.11
CA VAL A 50 9.25 17.55 37.60
C VAL A 50 9.00 16.52 38.68
N LYS A 51 9.54 16.71 39.91
CA LYS A 51 9.25 15.86 41.06
C LYS A 51 7.80 15.97 41.55
N GLN A 52 7.16 17.14 41.46
CA GLN A 52 5.74 17.31 41.80
C GLN A 52 4.83 16.72 40.75
N LEU A 53 5.20 16.73 39.45
CA LEU A 53 4.47 16.06 38.38
C LEU A 53 4.59 14.53 38.47
N SER A 54 5.77 14.01 38.88
CA SER A 54 5.97 12.56 39.02
C SER A 54 5.22 11.95 40.22
N ASN A 55 4.89 12.76 41.24
CA ASN A 55 4.15 12.30 42.42
C ASN A 55 2.61 12.34 42.22
N ASN A 56 2.11 12.84 41.09
CA ASN A 56 0.69 12.97 40.82
C ASN A 56 0.23 12.15 39.62
N THR A 57 1.02 11.19 39.13
CA THR A 57 0.57 10.20 38.18
C THR A 57 -0.48 9.31 38.86
N LYS A 58 -1.75 9.72 38.76
CA LYS A 58 -2.86 8.78 38.98
C LYS A 58 -2.58 7.57 38.09
N SER A 59 -2.33 6.43 38.72
CA SER A 59 -2.25 5.17 37.96
C SER A 59 -3.62 4.94 37.31
N TYR A 60 -3.72 5.19 36.00
CA TYR A 60 -4.91 4.84 35.27
C TYR A 60 -4.91 3.32 35.10
N ASN A 61 -5.95 2.66 35.59
CA ASN A 61 -6.17 1.26 35.27
C ASN A 61 -6.76 1.21 33.87
N LEU A 62 -6.00 0.68 32.92
CA LEU A 62 -6.53 0.43 31.56
C LEU A 62 -7.65 -0.61 31.63
N PRO A 63 -8.68 -0.48 30.78
CA PRO A 63 -9.71 -1.51 30.66
C PRO A 63 -9.08 -2.86 30.30
N SER A 64 -9.68 -3.95 30.84
CA SER A 64 -9.21 -5.28 30.47
C SER A 64 -9.51 -5.57 28.99
N ILE A 65 -8.55 -6.17 28.29
CA ILE A 65 -8.71 -6.61 26.90
C ILE A 65 -9.84 -7.66 26.77
N ASP A 66 -10.25 -8.28 27.86
CA ASP A 66 -11.35 -9.27 27.91
C ASP A 66 -12.74 -8.63 27.75
N LEU A 67 -12.83 -7.28 27.81
CA LEU A 67 -14.04 -6.55 27.42
C LEU A 67 -14.29 -6.58 25.90
N LEU A 68 -13.28 -6.92 25.10
CA LEU A 68 -13.41 -7.03 23.66
C LEU A 68 -13.82 -8.44 23.25
N ASP A 69 -14.73 -8.54 22.29
CA ASP A 69 -15.21 -9.80 21.74
C ASP A 69 -14.12 -10.55 20.97
N ASP A 70 -14.11 -11.89 21.12
CA ASP A 70 -13.30 -12.77 20.28
C ASP A 70 -14.10 -13.11 19.01
N LEU A 71 -13.81 -12.40 17.92
CA LEU A 71 -14.43 -12.68 16.62
C LEU A 71 -13.67 -13.81 15.93
N LYS A 72 -14.44 -14.80 15.42
CA LYS A 72 -13.88 -15.84 14.55
C LYS A 72 -13.62 -15.24 13.17
N GLU A 73 -12.42 -15.38 12.70
CA GLU A 73 -12.07 -14.98 11.33
C GLU A 73 -12.80 -15.91 10.35
N ILE A 74 -13.56 -15.30 9.45
CA ILE A 74 -14.18 -16.02 8.33
C ILE A 74 -13.10 -16.12 7.25
N SER A 75 -12.67 -17.34 6.97
CA SER A 75 -11.77 -17.63 5.85
C SER A 75 -12.60 -18.04 4.63
N ILE A 76 -12.21 -17.56 3.47
CA ILE A 76 -12.74 -18.04 2.19
C ILE A 76 -12.32 -19.52 1.98
N SER A 77 -13.17 -20.33 1.40
CA SER A 77 -12.86 -21.75 1.16
C SER A 77 -11.84 -21.91 0.01
N GLU A 78 -10.98 -22.92 0.09
CA GLU A 78 -10.03 -23.23 -0.98
C GLU A 78 -10.71 -23.48 -2.33
N SER A 79 -11.91 -24.09 -2.31
CA SER A 79 -12.69 -24.31 -3.53
C SER A 79 -13.13 -23.00 -4.21
N GLU A 80 -13.52 -21.98 -3.43
CA GLU A 80 -13.88 -20.66 -3.95
C GLU A 80 -12.66 -19.91 -4.48
N ILE A 81 -11.53 -20.02 -3.78
CA ILE A 81 -10.25 -19.46 -4.23
C ILE A 81 -9.86 -20.03 -5.59
N ASN A 82 -9.87 -21.37 -5.70
CA ASN A 82 -9.48 -22.05 -6.94
C ASN A 82 -10.45 -21.78 -8.09
N ALA A 83 -11.76 -21.73 -7.83
CA ALA A 83 -12.76 -21.39 -8.82
C ALA A 83 -12.58 -19.96 -9.37
N THR A 84 -12.28 -19.01 -8.48
CA THR A 84 -12.01 -17.62 -8.87
C THR A 84 -10.70 -17.51 -9.66
N ALA A 85 -9.64 -18.18 -9.23
CA ALA A 85 -8.36 -18.23 -9.92
C ALA A 85 -8.51 -18.77 -11.35
N GLN A 86 -9.22 -19.90 -11.49
CA GLN A 86 -9.52 -20.49 -12.81
C GLN A 86 -10.32 -19.51 -13.69
N LYS A 87 -11.34 -18.85 -13.12
CA LYS A 87 -12.16 -17.88 -13.84
C LYS A 87 -11.37 -16.68 -14.35
N ILE A 88 -10.42 -16.17 -13.54
CA ILE A 88 -9.50 -15.10 -13.94
C ILE A 88 -8.67 -15.56 -15.16
N GLN A 89 -8.05 -16.74 -15.06
CA GLN A 89 -7.21 -17.30 -16.11
C GLN A 89 -7.99 -17.56 -17.42
N GLU A 90 -9.17 -18.16 -17.32
CA GLU A 90 -10.06 -18.40 -18.46
C GLU A 90 -10.49 -17.09 -19.13
N THR A 91 -10.86 -16.09 -18.31
CA THR A 91 -11.32 -14.79 -18.85
C THR A 91 -10.20 -14.09 -19.59
N LEU A 92 -8.99 -14.02 -19.02
CA LEU A 92 -7.84 -13.41 -19.69
C LEU A 92 -7.44 -14.19 -20.94
N GLY A 93 -7.52 -15.52 -20.91
CA GLY A 93 -7.25 -16.39 -22.06
C GLY A 93 -8.18 -16.13 -23.24
N GLN A 94 -9.46 -15.77 -23.01
CA GLN A 94 -10.43 -15.39 -24.06
C GLN A 94 -10.01 -14.12 -24.82
N TYR A 95 -9.13 -13.31 -24.26
CA TYR A 95 -8.59 -12.10 -24.86
C TYR A 95 -7.13 -12.25 -25.33
N ASP A 96 -6.67 -13.47 -25.53
CA ASP A 96 -5.29 -13.80 -25.91
C ASP A 96 -4.23 -13.29 -24.89
N VAL A 97 -4.63 -13.13 -23.63
CA VAL A 97 -3.76 -12.75 -22.53
C VAL A 97 -3.43 -13.98 -21.70
N ASP A 98 -2.32 -14.64 -22.05
CA ASP A 98 -1.84 -15.83 -21.34
C ASP A 98 -1.23 -15.42 -19.99
N VAL A 99 -1.73 -16.01 -18.91
CA VAL A 99 -1.23 -15.79 -17.54
C VAL A 99 -1.23 -17.09 -16.76
N GLU A 100 -0.30 -17.18 -15.83
CA GLU A 100 -0.20 -18.26 -14.85
C GLU A 100 -0.55 -17.70 -13.48
N ILE A 101 -1.41 -18.41 -12.72
CA ILE A 101 -1.66 -18.05 -11.31
C ILE A 101 -0.43 -18.45 -10.52
N GLY A 102 0.21 -17.47 -9.92
CA GLY A 102 1.34 -17.69 -9.02
C GLY A 102 0.88 -17.84 -7.58
N GLN A 103 1.05 -16.80 -6.78
CA GLN A 103 0.67 -16.80 -5.37
C GLN A 103 -0.78 -16.30 -5.21
N VAL A 104 -1.53 -16.91 -4.28
CA VAL A 104 -2.83 -16.41 -3.85
C VAL A 104 -2.77 -16.12 -2.36
N GLN A 105 -3.18 -14.92 -1.96
CA GLN A 105 -3.19 -14.47 -0.58
C GLN A 105 -4.65 -14.14 -0.17
N PRO A 106 -5.31 -15.03 0.56
CA PRO A 106 -6.66 -14.77 1.05
C PRO A 106 -6.63 -13.79 2.22
N GLY A 107 -7.26 -12.65 2.06
CA GLY A 107 -7.52 -11.69 3.13
C GLY A 107 -8.96 -11.78 3.65
N PRO A 108 -9.30 -11.02 4.69
CA PRO A 108 -10.65 -11.08 5.29
C PRO A 108 -11.72 -10.42 4.42
N VAL A 109 -11.37 -9.41 3.64
CA VAL A 109 -12.31 -8.62 2.81
C VAL A 109 -12.09 -8.85 1.34
N VAL A 110 -10.82 -8.97 0.92
CA VAL A 110 -10.40 -9.21 -0.44
C VAL A 110 -9.43 -10.37 -0.49
N THR A 111 -9.35 -11.06 -1.64
CA THR A 111 -8.31 -12.05 -1.92
C THR A 111 -7.41 -11.50 -3.03
N LEU A 112 -6.11 -11.52 -2.81
CA LEU A 112 -5.10 -11.11 -3.78
C LEU A 112 -4.65 -12.31 -4.61
N TYR A 113 -4.83 -12.23 -5.93
CA TYR A 113 -4.37 -13.22 -6.91
C TYR A 113 -3.15 -12.66 -7.64
N GLY A 114 -1.97 -13.23 -7.42
CA GLY A 114 -0.75 -12.90 -8.11
C GLY A 114 -0.67 -13.59 -9.47
N LEU A 115 -0.60 -12.82 -10.54
CA LEU A 115 -0.52 -13.31 -11.92
C LEU A 115 0.90 -13.16 -12.45
N LYS A 116 1.43 -14.22 -13.01
CA LYS A 116 2.67 -14.22 -13.76
C LYS A 116 2.35 -14.10 -15.24
N PRO A 117 2.77 -13.01 -15.92
CA PRO A 117 2.54 -12.86 -17.36
C PRO A 117 3.19 -13.99 -18.14
N GLY A 118 2.42 -14.66 -18.98
CA GLY A 118 2.85 -15.76 -19.84
C GLY A 118 3.47 -15.29 -21.18
N TRP A 119 3.30 -16.07 -22.23
CA TRP A 119 3.91 -15.84 -23.52
C TRP A 119 2.88 -15.85 -24.64
N ILE A 120 2.95 -14.87 -25.53
CA ILE A 120 2.15 -14.80 -26.75
C ILE A 120 3.00 -15.30 -27.91
N THR A 121 2.53 -16.37 -28.59
CA THR A 121 3.14 -16.83 -29.84
C THR A 121 2.48 -16.09 -30.99
N LYS A 122 3.26 -15.26 -31.69
CA LYS A 122 2.82 -14.59 -32.93
C LYS A 122 3.45 -15.26 -34.12
N THR A 123 2.62 -15.74 -35.04
CA THR A 123 3.06 -16.26 -36.34
C THR A 123 3.14 -15.08 -37.32
N LYS A 124 4.32 -14.79 -37.81
CA LYS A 124 4.56 -13.83 -38.89
C LYS A 124 4.90 -14.58 -40.17
N LYS A 125 4.33 -14.13 -41.27
CA LYS A 125 4.77 -14.58 -42.60
C LYS A 125 5.89 -13.68 -43.05
N GLU A 126 7.10 -14.23 -43.17
CA GLU A 126 8.27 -13.53 -43.69
C GLU A 126 8.64 -14.06 -45.07
N LYS A 127 9.16 -13.15 -45.94
CA LYS A 127 9.63 -13.57 -47.25
C LYS A 127 10.79 -14.52 -47.10
N GLN A 128 10.81 -15.58 -47.90
CA GLN A 128 11.94 -16.52 -47.92
C GLN A 128 12.99 -15.99 -48.89
N PHE A 129 14.25 -15.98 -48.49
CA PHE A 129 15.38 -15.52 -49.28
C PHE A 129 16.27 -16.71 -49.62
N ASP A 130 16.88 -16.70 -50.81
CA ASP A 130 17.92 -17.66 -51.22
C ASP A 130 19.28 -17.32 -50.60
N ALA A 131 20.31 -18.13 -50.89
CA ALA A 131 21.67 -17.93 -50.41
C ALA A 131 22.31 -16.62 -50.89
N ASP A 132 21.83 -16.04 -51.98
CA ASP A 132 22.31 -14.80 -52.58
C ASP A 132 21.49 -13.58 -52.14
N GLY A 133 20.48 -13.77 -51.27
CA GLY A 133 19.66 -12.68 -50.71
C GLY A 133 18.49 -12.27 -51.57
N ASN A 134 18.13 -13.02 -52.63
CA ASN A 134 16.97 -12.73 -53.44
C ASN A 134 15.71 -13.42 -52.90
N VAL A 135 14.53 -12.79 -53.08
CA VAL A 135 13.26 -13.34 -52.66
C VAL A 135 12.91 -14.59 -53.50
N ILE A 136 12.69 -15.72 -52.84
CA ILE A 136 12.26 -16.96 -53.52
C ILE A 136 10.81 -16.79 -54.02
N THR A 137 10.57 -17.09 -55.31
CA THR A 137 9.27 -17.09 -55.92
C THR A 137 8.87 -18.50 -56.32
N ASP A 138 7.54 -18.80 -56.31
CA ASP A 138 6.99 -20.06 -56.77
C ASP A 138 6.95 -20.10 -58.33
N GLU A 139 6.52 -21.23 -58.92
CA GLU A 139 6.38 -21.43 -60.38
C GLU A 139 5.44 -20.43 -61.04
N ASN A 140 4.58 -19.76 -60.25
CA ASN A 140 3.63 -18.73 -60.70
C ASN A 140 4.13 -17.30 -60.48
N GLY A 141 5.39 -17.11 -60.07
CA GLY A 141 5.99 -15.81 -59.78
C GLY A 141 5.55 -15.18 -58.46
N ARG A 142 4.87 -15.92 -57.58
CA ARG A 142 4.43 -15.43 -56.24
C ARG A 142 5.54 -15.64 -55.23
N GLN A 143 5.71 -14.66 -54.32
CA GLN A 143 6.69 -14.73 -53.26
C GLN A 143 6.38 -15.87 -52.29
N VAL A 144 7.35 -16.73 -52.04
CA VAL A 144 7.22 -17.80 -51.05
C VAL A 144 7.37 -17.18 -49.66
N MET A 145 6.36 -17.43 -48.82
CA MET A 145 6.34 -16.91 -47.44
C MET A 145 6.61 -18.05 -46.48
N LYS A 146 7.55 -17.82 -45.57
CA LYS A 146 7.83 -18.74 -44.45
C LYS A 146 7.12 -18.24 -43.20
N GLU A 147 6.45 -19.13 -42.50
CA GLU A 147 5.86 -18.82 -41.22
C GLU A 147 6.96 -18.88 -40.11
N VAL A 148 7.21 -17.73 -39.48
CA VAL A 148 8.16 -17.62 -38.37
C VAL A 148 7.35 -17.36 -37.10
N GLN A 149 7.52 -18.21 -36.12
CA GLN A 149 6.90 -18.03 -34.80
C GLN A 149 7.82 -17.21 -33.92
N SER A 150 7.32 -16.07 -33.40
CA SER A 150 8.00 -15.28 -32.40
C SER A 150 7.26 -15.39 -31.07
N LYS A 151 7.97 -15.69 -29.99
CA LYS A 151 7.42 -15.67 -28.61
C LYS A 151 7.71 -14.31 -27.98
N ASN A 152 6.65 -13.59 -27.64
CA ASN A 152 6.74 -12.33 -26.89
C ASN A 152 6.06 -12.48 -25.54
N ARG A 153 6.62 -11.86 -24.50
CA ARG A 153 6.00 -11.87 -23.18
C ARG A 153 4.73 -11.03 -23.19
N VAL A 154 3.68 -11.49 -22.49
CA VAL A 154 2.46 -10.71 -22.27
C VAL A 154 2.85 -9.40 -21.56
N LYS A 155 2.35 -8.27 -22.09
CA LYS A 155 2.58 -6.95 -21.49
C LYS A 155 1.64 -6.78 -20.30
N VAL A 156 2.13 -6.15 -19.24
CA VAL A 156 1.34 -5.80 -18.06
C VAL A 156 0.11 -4.97 -18.43
N ASP A 157 0.25 -3.99 -19.32
CA ASP A 157 -0.87 -3.16 -19.80
C ASP A 157 -2.00 -3.98 -20.44
N SER A 158 -1.67 -5.14 -21.03
CA SER A 158 -2.69 -6.05 -21.60
C SER A 158 -3.56 -6.67 -20.51
N ILE A 159 -3.02 -6.92 -19.33
CA ILE A 159 -3.77 -7.40 -18.16
C ILE A 159 -4.58 -6.24 -17.57
N MET A 160 -3.95 -5.08 -17.32
CA MET A 160 -4.60 -3.91 -16.73
C MET A 160 -5.81 -3.43 -17.53
N SER A 161 -5.71 -3.45 -18.87
CA SER A 161 -6.81 -3.03 -19.74
C SER A 161 -8.05 -3.93 -19.66
N ARG A 162 -7.98 -5.10 -19.02
CA ARG A 162 -9.08 -6.07 -18.84
C ARG A 162 -9.77 -6.00 -17.48
N GLU A 163 -9.49 -4.97 -16.69
CA GLU A 163 -10.10 -4.76 -15.36
C GLU A 163 -11.64 -4.85 -15.41
N LYS A 164 -12.27 -4.18 -16.37
CA LYS A 164 -13.74 -4.17 -16.51
C LYS A 164 -14.29 -5.53 -16.98
N ASP A 165 -13.59 -6.19 -17.89
CA ASP A 165 -13.98 -7.51 -18.38
C ASP A 165 -13.90 -8.55 -17.27
N LEU A 166 -12.84 -8.49 -16.46
CA LEU A 166 -12.68 -9.33 -15.27
C LEU A 166 -13.74 -9.05 -14.22
N SER A 167 -14.04 -7.77 -13.91
CA SER A 167 -15.11 -7.40 -12.97
C SER A 167 -16.46 -7.98 -13.40
N LEU A 168 -16.78 -7.93 -14.69
CA LEU A 168 -18.00 -8.49 -15.24
C LEU A 168 -18.02 -10.03 -15.12
N ALA A 169 -16.92 -10.71 -15.49
CA ALA A 169 -16.82 -12.17 -15.44
C ALA A 169 -16.89 -12.71 -14.00
N LEU A 170 -16.30 -11.99 -13.04
CA LEU A 170 -16.30 -12.33 -11.63
C LEU A 170 -17.56 -11.87 -10.90
N LYS A 171 -18.46 -11.13 -11.59
CA LYS A 171 -19.71 -10.57 -11.03
C LYS A 171 -19.46 -9.72 -9.77
N THR A 172 -18.35 -8.97 -9.76
CA THR A 172 -17.99 -8.08 -8.66
C THR A 172 -18.07 -6.61 -9.11
N PRO A 173 -18.49 -5.68 -8.24
CA PRO A 173 -18.67 -4.27 -8.60
C PRO A 173 -17.35 -3.58 -8.97
N SER A 174 -16.24 -4.03 -8.40
CA SER A 174 -14.91 -3.51 -8.69
C SER A 174 -13.85 -4.54 -8.31
N ILE A 175 -12.77 -4.56 -9.07
CA ILE A 175 -11.51 -5.21 -8.73
C ILE A 175 -10.43 -4.13 -8.68
N ARG A 176 -9.30 -4.42 -8.08
CA ARG A 176 -8.13 -3.54 -8.12
C ARG A 176 -6.95 -4.32 -8.67
N ILE A 177 -6.23 -3.70 -9.62
CA ILE A 177 -5.02 -4.30 -10.18
C ILE A 177 -3.81 -3.52 -9.67
N GLU A 178 -2.90 -4.21 -9.00
CA GLU A 178 -1.64 -3.67 -8.50
C GLU A 178 -0.46 -4.20 -9.30
N THR A 179 0.45 -3.31 -9.69
CA THR A 179 1.65 -3.69 -10.47
C THR A 179 2.85 -2.87 -10.06
N PRO A 180 3.94 -3.50 -9.63
CA PRO A 180 4.06 -4.90 -9.21
C PRO A 180 3.45 -5.17 -7.83
N VAL A 181 3.18 -6.43 -7.50
CA VAL A 181 2.95 -6.83 -6.10
C VAL A 181 4.23 -6.56 -5.33
N LEU A 182 4.11 -5.92 -4.17
CA LEU A 182 5.27 -5.48 -3.40
C LEU A 182 6.20 -6.67 -3.07
N GLY A 183 7.45 -6.57 -3.52
CA GLY A 183 8.48 -7.61 -3.32
C GLY A 183 8.46 -8.76 -4.33
N GLU A 184 7.52 -8.79 -5.29
CA GLU A 184 7.40 -9.87 -6.27
C GLU A 184 7.27 -9.37 -7.71
N SER A 185 7.64 -10.22 -8.68
CA SER A 185 7.51 -9.93 -10.12
C SER A 185 6.14 -10.41 -10.65
N LEU A 186 5.06 -10.08 -9.93
CA LEU A 186 3.69 -10.49 -10.22
C LEU A 186 2.79 -9.28 -10.44
N VAL A 187 1.72 -9.49 -11.19
CA VAL A 187 0.59 -8.55 -11.30
C VAL A 187 -0.47 -9.01 -10.31
N GLY A 188 -0.79 -8.22 -9.31
CA GLY A 188 -1.80 -8.54 -8.30
C GLY A 188 -3.19 -8.12 -8.75
N ILE A 189 -4.17 -9.01 -8.60
CA ILE A 189 -5.60 -8.69 -8.75
C ILE A 189 -6.28 -8.91 -7.41
N GLU A 190 -6.76 -7.84 -6.81
CA GLU A 190 -7.58 -7.89 -5.60
C GLU A 190 -9.05 -8.08 -5.99
N VAL A 191 -9.62 -9.18 -5.53
CA VAL A 191 -11.02 -9.53 -5.76
C VAL A 191 -11.76 -9.50 -4.42
N PRO A 192 -12.84 -8.72 -4.28
CA PRO A 192 -13.67 -8.72 -3.08
C PRO A 192 -14.24 -10.10 -2.77
N ASN A 193 -14.14 -10.50 -1.50
CA ASN A 193 -14.70 -11.76 -1.06
C ASN A 193 -16.24 -11.70 -1.05
N PRO A 194 -16.95 -12.78 -1.42
CA PRO A 194 -18.41 -12.83 -1.40
C PRO A 194 -18.97 -12.58 0.01
N ASN A 195 -18.31 -13.09 1.03
CA ASN A 195 -18.67 -12.96 2.43
C ASN A 195 -17.49 -12.34 3.18
N PRO A 196 -17.38 -11.01 3.24
CA PRO A 196 -16.27 -10.37 3.93
C PRO A 196 -16.33 -10.63 5.43
N GLY A 197 -15.20 -11.00 6.01
CA GLY A 197 -15.04 -11.23 7.44
C GLY A 197 -14.94 -9.93 8.23
N LEU A 198 -15.43 -9.96 9.48
CA LEU A 198 -15.19 -8.89 10.44
C LEU A 198 -13.81 -9.07 11.08
N ILE A 199 -13.09 -7.96 11.22
CA ILE A 199 -11.78 -7.94 11.88
C ILE A 199 -11.97 -7.39 13.29
N GLY A 200 -11.70 -8.22 14.30
CA GLY A 200 -11.79 -7.81 15.70
C GLY A 200 -10.52 -7.09 16.15
N ILE A 201 -10.67 -5.94 16.82
CA ILE A 201 -9.55 -5.18 17.36
C ILE A 201 -8.74 -5.99 18.39
N LYS A 202 -9.38 -6.89 19.12
CA LYS A 202 -8.72 -7.75 20.12
C LYS A 202 -7.62 -8.62 19.50
N SER A 203 -7.86 -9.20 18.33
CA SER A 203 -6.86 -10.00 17.62
C SER A 203 -5.66 -9.16 17.16
N LEU A 204 -5.90 -7.92 16.76
CA LEU A 204 -4.86 -7.00 16.29
C LEU A 204 -3.99 -6.50 17.46
N ILE A 205 -4.57 -6.16 18.60
CA ILE A 205 -3.84 -5.71 19.79
C ILE A 205 -3.00 -6.83 20.41
N LYS A 206 -3.45 -8.08 20.31
CA LYS A 206 -2.70 -9.26 20.76
C LYS A 206 -1.57 -9.68 19.83
N ASP A 207 -1.52 -9.12 18.64
CA ASP A 207 -0.49 -9.47 17.65
C ASP A 207 0.90 -9.02 18.12
N SER A 208 1.90 -9.82 17.76
CA SER A 208 3.29 -9.57 18.13
C SER A 208 3.83 -8.23 17.62
N SER A 209 3.39 -7.78 16.44
CA SER A 209 3.80 -6.49 15.87
C SER A 209 3.31 -5.32 16.71
N PHE A 210 2.07 -5.38 17.19
CA PHE A 210 1.50 -4.39 18.10
C PHE A 210 2.20 -4.39 19.46
N VAL A 211 2.35 -5.56 20.07
CA VAL A 211 2.99 -5.72 21.38
C VAL A 211 4.45 -5.26 21.36
N ASN A 212 5.18 -5.56 20.28
CA ASN A 212 6.55 -5.12 20.11
C ASN A 212 6.66 -3.58 20.01
N LEU A 213 5.74 -2.93 19.31
CA LEU A 213 5.68 -1.47 19.26
C LEU A 213 5.32 -0.88 20.63
N LEU A 214 4.32 -1.44 21.29
CA LEU A 214 3.87 -0.98 22.61
C LEU A 214 5.00 -1.06 23.67
N SER A 215 5.92 -2.02 23.54
CA SER A 215 7.06 -2.17 24.46
C SER A 215 8.19 -1.14 24.23
N GLN A 216 8.15 -0.36 23.14
CA GLN A 216 9.11 0.69 22.86
C GLN A 216 8.75 1.96 23.65
N ASN A 217 9.75 2.60 24.23
CA ASN A 217 9.56 3.89 24.89
C ASN A 217 9.09 4.94 23.88
N ASP A 218 8.11 5.75 24.27
CA ASP A 218 7.57 6.86 23.49
C ASP A 218 6.86 6.44 22.18
N SER A 219 6.44 5.17 22.04
CA SER A 219 5.61 4.74 20.91
C SER A 219 4.12 4.82 21.23
N LEU A 220 3.31 5.11 20.22
CA LEU A 220 1.85 5.09 20.30
C LEU A 220 1.31 4.19 19.17
N PRO A 221 1.28 2.86 19.39
CA PRO A 221 0.85 1.92 18.36
C PRO A 221 -0.64 2.05 18.08
N ILE A 222 -1.01 1.96 16.81
CA ILE A 222 -2.39 1.93 16.34
C ILE A 222 -2.62 0.64 15.56
N ALA A 223 -3.66 -0.10 15.92
CA ALA A 223 -4.13 -1.27 15.18
C ALA A 223 -5.04 -0.81 14.03
N LEU A 224 -4.53 -0.75 12.79
CA LEU A 224 -5.30 -0.30 11.63
C LEU A 224 -6.25 -1.36 11.07
N GLY A 225 -5.87 -2.63 11.14
CA GLY A 225 -6.64 -3.73 10.56
C GLY A 225 -5.76 -4.79 9.92
N LYS A 226 -6.26 -5.40 8.84
CA LYS A 226 -5.51 -6.38 8.04
C LYS A 226 -5.29 -5.85 6.62
N GLY A 227 -4.12 -6.13 6.07
CA GLY A 227 -3.78 -5.88 4.68
C GLY A 227 -4.54 -6.79 3.72
N SER A 228 -4.41 -6.55 2.42
CA SER A 228 -5.03 -7.39 1.37
C SER A 228 -4.52 -8.84 1.40
N GLY A 229 -3.30 -9.06 1.88
CA GLY A 229 -2.73 -10.40 2.11
C GLY A 229 -3.11 -11.05 3.44
N GLY A 230 -3.95 -10.42 4.27
CA GLY A 230 -4.39 -10.94 5.57
C GLY A 230 -3.45 -10.67 6.74
N ASP A 231 -2.29 -10.04 6.50
CA ASP A 231 -1.33 -9.62 7.53
C ASP A 231 -1.87 -8.48 8.40
N ASN A 232 -1.53 -8.48 9.67
CA ASN A 232 -1.94 -7.43 10.60
C ASN A 232 -1.13 -6.15 10.34
N VAL A 233 -1.83 -5.00 10.21
CA VAL A 233 -1.22 -3.70 9.97
C VAL A 233 -1.27 -2.87 11.24
N THR A 234 -0.09 -2.63 11.80
CA THR A 234 0.11 -1.78 12.98
C THR A 234 1.05 -0.63 12.61
N ILE A 235 0.73 0.56 13.03
CA ILE A 235 1.54 1.76 12.80
C ILE A 235 1.83 2.47 14.12
N ASP A 236 2.89 3.25 14.16
CA ASP A 236 3.25 4.09 15.29
C ASP A 236 2.87 5.55 14.99
N LEU A 237 1.87 6.07 15.71
CA LEU A 237 1.38 7.44 15.52
C LEU A 237 2.44 8.49 15.81
N THR A 238 3.38 8.21 16.71
CA THR A 238 4.44 9.17 17.07
C THR A 238 5.40 9.45 15.92
N LYS A 239 5.51 8.52 14.97
CA LYS A 239 6.35 8.67 13.76
C LYS A 239 5.65 9.41 12.63
N MET A 240 4.38 9.79 12.81
CA MET A 240 3.59 10.48 11.80
C MET A 240 3.36 11.93 12.22
N PRO A 241 3.77 12.93 11.40
CA PRO A 241 3.49 14.33 11.72
C PRO A 241 2.00 14.66 11.65
N HIS A 242 1.27 13.98 10.74
CA HIS A 242 -0.17 14.15 10.52
C HIS A 242 -0.79 12.84 10.03
N LEU A 243 -2.03 12.55 10.45
CA LEU A 243 -2.85 11.45 9.97
C LEU A 243 -4.17 12.00 9.44
N LEU A 244 -4.46 11.77 8.16
CA LEU A 244 -5.73 12.11 7.53
C LEU A 244 -6.56 10.85 7.30
N ILE A 245 -7.79 10.82 7.82
CA ILE A 245 -8.75 9.73 7.60
C ILE A 245 -9.90 10.26 6.74
N ALA A 246 -9.99 9.79 5.51
CA ALA A 246 -11.00 10.20 4.55
C ALA A 246 -11.78 8.99 3.99
N GLY A 247 -13.00 9.23 3.53
CA GLY A 247 -13.84 8.22 2.90
C GLY A 247 -15.28 8.68 2.74
N ALA A 248 -16.06 7.99 1.91
CA ALA A 248 -17.49 8.28 1.70
C ALA A 248 -18.32 8.01 2.97
N THR A 249 -19.55 8.48 3.00
CA THR A 249 -20.51 8.16 4.08
C THR A 249 -20.72 6.64 4.12
N GLY A 250 -20.67 6.07 5.33
CA GLY A 250 -20.80 4.62 5.51
C GLY A 250 -19.51 3.80 5.29
N SER A 251 -18.38 4.43 4.90
CA SER A 251 -17.10 3.73 4.68
C SER A 251 -16.38 3.26 5.95
N GLY A 252 -16.94 3.51 7.14
CA GLY A 252 -16.33 3.09 8.40
C GLY A 252 -15.36 4.11 9.03
N LYS A 253 -15.31 5.38 8.59
CA LYS A 253 -14.42 6.40 9.20
C LYS A 253 -14.52 6.48 10.72
N SER A 254 -15.74 6.56 11.25
CA SER A 254 -15.96 6.64 12.70
C SER A 254 -15.56 5.34 13.42
N VAL A 255 -15.73 4.20 12.79
CA VAL A 255 -15.27 2.90 13.31
C VAL A 255 -13.76 2.88 13.37
N CYS A 256 -13.07 3.34 12.33
CA CYS A 256 -11.62 3.46 12.31
C CYS A 256 -11.11 4.40 13.41
N MET A 257 -11.74 5.57 13.60
CA MET A 257 -11.38 6.50 14.68
C MET A 257 -11.57 5.86 16.06
N ASN A 258 -12.67 5.15 16.28
CA ASN A 258 -12.90 4.44 17.54
C ASN A 258 -11.85 3.34 17.76
N ALA A 259 -11.48 2.60 16.71
CA ALA A 259 -10.42 1.60 16.79
C ALA A 259 -9.08 2.21 17.18
N ILE A 260 -8.73 3.37 16.59
CA ILE A 260 -7.50 4.12 16.93
C ILE A 260 -7.49 4.57 18.40
N VAL A 261 -8.61 5.09 18.89
CA VAL A 261 -8.71 5.56 20.29
C VAL A 261 -8.69 4.38 21.28
N SER A 262 -9.12 3.20 20.85
CA SER A 262 -9.19 1.99 21.69
C SER A 262 -7.92 1.13 21.61
N SER A 263 -7.00 1.46 20.70
CA SER A 263 -5.69 0.79 20.59
C SER A 263 -4.72 1.35 21.61
#